data_1715c70b639881b991aae921637ccb66
#
_entry.id   1715c70b639881b991aae921637ccb66
#
_cell.length_a   1.000
_cell.length_b   1.000
_cell.length_c   1.000
_cell.angle_alpha   90.00
_cell.angle_beta   90.00
_cell.angle_gamma   90.00
#
_symmetry.space_group_name_H-M   'P 1'
#
loop_
_entity.id
_entity.type
_entity.pdbx_description
1 polymer ?
#
loop_
_entity_poly.entity_id
_entity_poly.type
_entity_poly.pdbx_seq_one_letter_code
_entity_poly.pdbx_strand_id
1 'polypeptide(L)'
;IYGVSLVYVSFSVLSVYDFATGVGFVGADSVPLTTKLGVILIFIGLLFKIAAAPFQSWAPDVYQGSPTGYVGYMASVAKASAFIVIARLCQVSLRFMPNEFDSFFLFVVILSVVIGSIFASVQDDLKRLLAYSGVVQSGFILSGIVSGINGTSASMFYLFAYIIQLIGIFVIFSIINGKMSSNFNIQDIQGLIINNKFLAVTFCTFMLGLAGIPLTSGFVSKFILLTNLWAYQKYLLVSILLLSTVAGFYFYLKPIWIATCLLYTSPSPRDR
;
A
#
# COMPACT_ATOMS: atom_id res chain seq x y z
N ILE A 1 -0.27 -5.92 -21.49
CA ILE A 1 -0.59 -5.99 -22.93
C ILE A 1 -0.99 -7.43 -23.28
N TYR A 2 -0.16 -8.44 -22.97
CA TYR A 2 -0.45 -9.84 -23.33
C TYR A 2 -1.78 -10.37 -22.76
N GLY A 3 -2.07 -10.03 -21.48
CA GLY A 3 -3.36 -10.37 -20.86
C GLY A 3 -4.56 -9.74 -21.57
N VAL A 4 -4.43 -8.49 -22.00
CA VAL A 4 -5.49 -7.78 -22.76
C VAL A 4 -5.73 -8.45 -24.11
N SER A 5 -4.67 -8.86 -24.80
CA SER A 5 -4.80 -9.55 -26.10
C SER A 5 -5.53 -10.90 -25.97
N LEU A 6 -5.28 -11.66 -24.89
CA LEU A 6 -5.99 -12.92 -24.63
C LEU A 6 -7.49 -12.71 -24.36
N VAL A 7 -7.83 -11.68 -23.62
CA VAL A 7 -9.25 -11.29 -23.38
C VAL A 7 -9.91 -10.87 -24.68
N TYR A 8 -9.21 -10.10 -25.50
CA TYR A 8 -9.72 -9.65 -26.80
C TYR A 8 -9.99 -10.80 -27.77
N VAL A 9 -9.09 -11.79 -27.82
CA VAL A 9 -9.27 -12.98 -28.67
C VAL A 9 -10.54 -13.75 -28.29
N SER A 10 -10.90 -13.76 -27.00
CA SER A 10 -12.06 -14.53 -26.54
C SER A 10 -13.40 -13.80 -26.70
N PHE A 11 -13.43 -12.48 -26.53
CA PHE A 11 -14.68 -11.71 -26.50
C PHE A 11 -14.74 -10.60 -27.55
N SER A 12 -13.65 -10.34 -28.28
CA SER A 12 -13.51 -9.27 -29.30
C SER A 12 -13.86 -7.88 -28.78
N VAL A 13 -13.68 -7.64 -27.46
CA VAL A 13 -14.01 -6.38 -26.77
C VAL A 13 -12.80 -5.84 -26.00
N LEU A 14 -12.67 -4.51 -25.97
CA LEU A 14 -11.64 -3.78 -25.21
C LEU A 14 -12.23 -2.98 -24.04
N SER A 15 -13.55 -2.78 -24.04
CA SER A 15 -14.24 -2.07 -22.97
C SER A 15 -14.51 -3.01 -21.80
N VAL A 16 -14.24 -2.54 -20.57
CA VAL A 16 -14.56 -3.29 -19.35
C VAL A 16 -16.06 -3.54 -19.21
N TYR A 17 -16.87 -2.62 -19.71
CA TYR A 17 -18.33 -2.75 -19.69
C TYR A 17 -18.80 -3.87 -20.63
N ASP A 18 -18.33 -3.88 -21.88
CA ASP A 18 -18.70 -4.91 -22.86
C ASP A 18 -18.16 -6.28 -22.46
N PHE A 19 -16.99 -6.32 -21.84
CA PHE A 19 -16.47 -7.55 -21.21
C PHE A 19 -17.40 -8.07 -20.11
N ALA A 20 -17.89 -7.19 -19.24
CA ALA A 20 -18.82 -7.54 -18.17
C ALA A 20 -20.14 -8.11 -18.69
N THR A 21 -20.70 -7.47 -19.73
CA THR A 21 -21.94 -7.94 -20.39
C THR A 21 -21.71 -9.25 -21.14
N GLY A 22 -20.59 -9.38 -21.86
CA GLY A 22 -20.24 -10.59 -22.60
C GLY A 22 -20.09 -11.80 -21.69
N VAL A 23 -19.37 -11.68 -20.57
CA VAL A 23 -19.25 -12.74 -19.56
C VAL A 23 -20.60 -13.06 -18.92
N GLY A 24 -21.44 -12.04 -18.68
CA GLY A 24 -22.79 -12.21 -18.15
C GLY A 24 -23.71 -13.06 -19.06
N PHE A 25 -23.57 -12.96 -20.38
CA PHE A 25 -24.32 -13.77 -21.33
C PHE A 25 -23.84 -15.22 -21.42
N VAL A 26 -22.52 -15.44 -21.30
CA VAL A 26 -21.90 -16.76 -21.46
C VAL A 26 -22.06 -17.59 -20.18
N GLY A 27 -22.18 -16.96 -19.02
CA GLY A 27 -22.22 -17.63 -17.72
C GLY A 27 -20.84 -17.98 -17.18
N ALA A 28 -20.70 -18.02 -15.86
CA ALA A 28 -19.41 -18.16 -15.16
C ALA A 28 -18.67 -19.48 -15.50
N ASP A 29 -19.41 -20.58 -15.64
CA ASP A 29 -18.85 -21.92 -15.84
C ASP A 29 -18.34 -22.15 -17.27
N SER A 30 -18.82 -21.36 -18.24
CA SER A 30 -18.48 -21.50 -19.66
C SER A 30 -17.44 -20.49 -20.16
N VAL A 31 -16.85 -19.69 -19.24
CA VAL A 31 -15.78 -18.75 -19.61
C VAL A 31 -14.52 -19.51 -20.05
N PRO A 32 -13.99 -19.23 -21.27
CA PRO A 32 -12.80 -19.92 -21.79
C PRO A 32 -11.58 -19.75 -20.88
N LEU A 33 -10.75 -20.79 -20.81
CA LEU A 33 -9.51 -20.75 -20.03
C LEU A 33 -8.57 -19.63 -20.47
N THR A 34 -8.54 -19.31 -21.76
CA THR A 34 -7.78 -18.19 -22.33
C THR A 34 -8.16 -16.84 -21.71
N THR A 35 -9.44 -16.62 -21.48
CA THR A 35 -9.94 -15.40 -20.81
C THR A 35 -9.52 -15.37 -19.36
N LYS A 36 -9.67 -16.47 -18.63
CA LYS A 36 -9.24 -16.57 -17.22
C LYS A 36 -7.77 -16.26 -17.08
N LEU A 37 -6.92 -16.84 -17.90
CA LEU A 37 -5.48 -16.56 -17.95
C LEU A 37 -5.19 -15.10 -18.32
N GLY A 38 -5.92 -14.54 -19.28
CA GLY A 38 -5.80 -13.15 -19.68
C GLY A 38 -6.06 -12.18 -18.53
N VAL A 39 -7.14 -12.40 -17.78
CA VAL A 39 -7.51 -11.58 -16.61
C VAL A 39 -6.47 -11.70 -15.49
N ILE A 40 -5.99 -12.92 -15.19
CA ILE A 40 -4.92 -13.13 -14.20
C ILE A 40 -3.64 -12.35 -14.59
N LEU A 41 -3.23 -12.40 -15.86
CA LEU A 41 -2.06 -11.66 -16.34
C LEU A 41 -2.22 -10.14 -16.24
N ILE A 42 -3.43 -9.62 -16.46
CA ILE A 42 -3.73 -8.19 -16.23
C ILE A 42 -3.55 -7.85 -14.76
N PHE A 43 -4.09 -8.67 -13.85
CA PHE A 43 -3.91 -8.45 -12.41
C PHE A 43 -2.46 -8.55 -11.97
N ILE A 44 -1.69 -9.50 -12.47
CA ILE A 44 -0.24 -9.61 -12.20
C ILE A 44 0.49 -8.30 -12.58
N GLY A 45 0.20 -7.74 -13.75
CA GLY A 45 0.79 -6.47 -14.17
C GLY A 45 0.41 -5.28 -13.26
N LEU A 46 -0.84 -5.23 -12.79
CA LEU A 46 -1.31 -4.21 -11.86
C LEU A 46 -0.74 -4.42 -10.45
N LEU A 47 -0.64 -5.66 -9.97
CA LEU A 47 -0.03 -6.01 -8.68
C LEU A 47 1.46 -5.63 -8.65
N PHE A 48 2.19 -5.85 -9.75
CA PHE A 48 3.55 -5.35 -9.91
C PHE A 48 3.60 -3.82 -9.76
N LYS A 49 2.69 -3.08 -10.38
CA LYS A 49 2.65 -1.61 -10.34
C LYS A 49 2.39 -1.06 -8.93
N ILE A 50 1.55 -1.71 -8.13
CA ILE A 50 1.31 -1.32 -6.73
C ILE A 50 2.34 -1.86 -5.75
N ALA A 51 3.30 -2.65 -6.24
CA ALA A 51 4.30 -3.36 -5.45
C ALA A 51 3.70 -4.29 -4.38
N ALA A 52 2.63 -5.02 -4.73
CA ALA A 52 2.10 -6.07 -3.87
C ALA A 52 3.01 -7.33 -3.94
N ALA A 53 3.11 -8.09 -2.84
CA ALA A 53 3.86 -9.32 -2.87
C ALA A 53 3.16 -10.39 -3.74
N PRO A 54 3.93 -11.19 -4.50
CA PRO A 54 5.39 -11.34 -4.49
C PRO A 54 6.19 -10.35 -5.36
N PHE A 55 5.56 -9.34 -5.94
CA PHE A 55 6.17 -8.43 -6.91
C PHE A 55 6.73 -7.13 -6.28
N GLN A 56 7.01 -7.11 -4.98
CA GLN A 56 7.42 -5.91 -4.22
C GLN A 56 8.89 -5.54 -4.36
N SER A 57 9.76 -6.44 -4.85
CA SER A 57 11.23 -6.33 -4.76
C SER A 57 11.81 -5.05 -5.38
N TRP A 58 11.19 -4.53 -6.43
CA TRP A 58 11.66 -3.34 -7.13
C TRP A 58 11.45 -2.04 -6.34
N ALA A 59 10.38 -1.98 -5.52
CA ALA A 59 9.95 -0.72 -4.91
C ALA A 59 10.94 -0.15 -3.88
N PRO A 60 11.52 -0.93 -2.96
CA PRO A 60 12.50 -0.42 -2.00
C PRO A 60 13.76 0.15 -2.66
N ASP A 61 14.27 -0.52 -3.68
CA ASP A 61 15.49 -0.12 -4.36
C ASP A 61 15.27 1.13 -5.23
N VAL A 62 14.15 1.20 -5.94
CA VAL A 62 13.75 2.39 -6.71
C VAL A 62 13.49 3.58 -5.81
N TYR A 63 12.82 3.38 -4.64
CA TYR A 63 12.55 4.48 -3.71
C TYR A 63 13.84 5.03 -3.10
N GLN A 64 14.78 4.17 -2.75
CA GLN A 64 16.08 4.58 -2.23
C GLN A 64 16.90 5.36 -3.26
N GLY A 65 16.99 4.85 -4.49
CA GLY A 65 17.84 5.42 -5.55
C GLY A 65 17.26 6.66 -6.24
N SER A 66 15.96 6.97 -6.05
CA SER A 66 15.30 8.07 -6.74
C SER A 66 15.21 9.34 -5.88
N PRO A 67 15.18 10.55 -6.51
CA PRO A 67 14.91 11.81 -5.80
C PRO A 67 13.56 11.77 -5.09
N THR A 68 13.49 12.38 -3.89
CA THR A 68 12.31 12.33 -2.99
C THR A 68 11.00 12.75 -3.64
N GLY A 69 11.01 13.77 -4.50
CA GLY A 69 9.81 14.25 -5.18
C GLY A 69 9.21 13.22 -6.14
N TYR A 70 10.07 12.51 -6.92
CA TYR A 70 9.62 11.44 -7.81
C TYR A 70 9.09 10.24 -7.03
N VAL A 71 9.74 9.89 -5.91
CA VAL A 71 9.27 8.81 -5.03
C VAL A 71 7.90 9.14 -4.47
N GLY A 72 7.68 10.38 -4.02
CA GLY A 72 6.37 10.84 -3.55
C GLY A 72 5.26 10.69 -4.59
N TYR A 73 5.54 11.04 -5.85
CA TYR A 73 4.60 10.84 -6.96
C TYR A 73 4.33 9.36 -7.24
N MET A 74 5.39 8.54 -7.32
CA MET A 74 5.25 7.10 -7.59
C MET A 74 4.52 6.36 -6.46
N ALA A 75 4.81 6.72 -5.22
CA ALA A 75 4.22 6.10 -4.05
C ALA A 75 2.74 6.47 -3.86
N SER A 76 2.32 7.63 -4.31
CA SER A 76 0.96 8.15 -4.14
C SER A 76 0.11 8.03 -5.41
N VAL A 77 0.31 8.91 -6.39
CA VAL A 77 -0.56 9.06 -7.57
C VAL A 77 -0.51 7.82 -8.47
N ALA A 78 0.68 7.30 -8.74
CA ALA A 78 0.83 6.14 -9.61
C ALA A 78 0.21 4.88 -8.99
N LYS A 79 0.35 4.68 -7.68
CA LYS A 79 -0.32 3.59 -6.96
C LYS A 79 -1.84 3.79 -6.93
N ALA A 80 -2.32 5.00 -6.66
CA ALA A 80 -3.75 5.30 -6.63
C ALA A 80 -4.44 4.93 -7.94
N SER A 81 -3.86 5.33 -9.07
CA SER A 81 -4.40 5.00 -10.39
C SER A 81 -4.53 3.49 -10.61
N ALA A 82 -3.52 2.72 -10.18
CA ALA A 82 -3.55 1.26 -10.30
C ALA A 82 -4.62 0.63 -9.40
N PHE A 83 -4.79 1.11 -8.15
CA PHE A 83 -5.84 0.60 -7.26
C PHE A 83 -7.26 0.88 -7.78
N ILE A 84 -7.49 2.04 -8.37
CA ILE A 84 -8.80 2.37 -8.98
C ILE A 84 -9.10 1.39 -10.13
N VAL A 85 -8.11 1.10 -10.97
CA VAL A 85 -8.27 0.12 -12.07
C VAL A 85 -8.51 -1.28 -11.51
N ILE A 86 -7.74 -1.72 -10.49
CA ILE A 86 -7.95 -3.01 -9.82
C ILE A 86 -9.37 -3.10 -9.26
N ALA A 87 -9.84 -2.08 -8.54
CA ALA A 87 -11.17 -2.06 -7.98
C ALA A 87 -12.25 -2.18 -9.06
N ARG A 88 -12.09 -1.48 -10.18
CA ARG A 88 -13.01 -1.55 -11.31
C ARG A 88 -13.05 -2.93 -11.95
N LEU A 89 -11.88 -3.52 -12.16
CA LEU A 89 -11.77 -4.88 -12.72
C LEU A 89 -12.31 -5.94 -11.76
N CYS A 90 -12.01 -5.82 -10.45
CA CYS A 90 -12.53 -6.76 -9.46
C CYS A 90 -14.06 -6.75 -9.38
N GLN A 91 -14.69 -5.58 -9.47
CA GLN A 91 -16.16 -5.49 -9.48
C GLN A 91 -16.81 -6.27 -10.64
N VAL A 92 -16.09 -6.40 -11.75
CA VAL A 92 -16.53 -7.18 -12.92
C VAL A 92 -16.14 -8.65 -12.77
N SER A 93 -14.86 -8.92 -12.55
CA SER A 93 -14.31 -10.28 -12.56
C SER A 93 -14.82 -11.14 -11.41
N LEU A 94 -14.95 -10.58 -10.19
CA LEU A 94 -15.43 -11.32 -9.01
C LEU A 94 -16.90 -11.72 -9.10
N ARG A 95 -17.71 -11.02 -9.92
CA ARG A 95 -19.11 -11.43 -10.14
C ARG A 95 -19.24 -12.74 -10.88
N PHE A 96 -18.29 -13.04 -11.76
CA PHE A 96 -18.37 -14.13 -12.70
C PHE A 96 -17.40 -15.29 -12.44
N MET A 97 -16.40 -15.06 -11.58
CA MET A 97 -15.39 -16.06 -11.22
C MET A 97 -15.00 -15.95 -9.72
N PRO A 98 -15.96 -16.11 -8.79
CA PRO A 98 -15.74 -15.76 -7.39
C PRO A 98 -14.68 -16.64 -6.72
N ASN A 99 -14.69 -17.94 -6.92
CA ASN A 99 -13.89 -18.90 -6.14
C ASN A 99 -12.39 -18.87 -6.50
N GLU A 100 -12.06 -18.75 -7.78
CA GLU A 100 -10.66 -18.79 -8.27
C GLU A 100 -9.91 -17.51 -7.89
N PHE A 101 -10.58 -16.34 -8.06
CA PHE A 101 -10.00 -15.05 -7.76
C PHE A 101 -9.91 -14.75 -6.26
N ASP A 102 -10.89 -15.18 -5.47
CA ASP A 102 -10.85 -15.02 -4.01
C ASP A 102 -9.60 -15.64 -3.41
N SER A 103 -9.28 -16.87 -3.79
CA SER A 103 -8.10 -17.58 -3.30
C SER A 103 -6.79 -16.91 -3.73
N PHE A 104 -6.72 -16.47 -4.99
CA PHE A 104 -5.55 -15.77 -5.52
C PHE A 104 -5.30 -14.45 -4.77
N PHE A 105 -6.32 -13.60 -4.62
CA PHE A 105 -6.18 -12.33 -3.91
C PHE A 105 -5.92 -12.52 -2.43
N LEU A 106 -6.54 -13.50 -1.79
CA LEU A 106 -6.28 -13.83 -0.40
C LEU A 106 -4.79 -14.17 -0.17
N PHE A 107 -4.22 -14.97 -1.05
CA PHE A 107 -2.79 -15.28 -1.03
C PHE A 107 -1.92 -14.03 -1.18
N VAL A 108 -2.21 -13.17 -2.16
CA VAL A 108 -1.48 -11.91 -2.40
C VAL A 108 -1.59 -10.97 -1.21
N VAL A 109 -2.76 -10.82 -0.60
CA VAL A 109 -2.99 -9.97 0.58
C VAL A 109 -2.17 -10.46 1.76
N ILE A 110 -2.27 -11.76 2.11
CA ILE A 110 -1.52 -12.33 3.23
C ILE A 110 -0.02 -12.15 3.02
N LEU A 111 0.45 -12.50 1.84
CA LEU A 111 1.87 -12.41 1.51
C LEU A 111 2.39 -10.97 1.58
N SER A 112 1.62 -10.00 1.06
CA SER A 112 1.97 -8.58 1.10
C SER A 112 2.05 -8.04 2.52
N VAL A 113 1.08 -8.41 3.36
CA VAL A 113 1.02 -7.95 4.75
C VAL A 113 2.16 -8.55 5.57
N VAL A 114 2.42 -9.85 5.43
CA VAL A 114 3.47 -10.55 6.19
C VAL A 114 4.87 -10.09 5.76
N ILE A 115 5.16 -10.17 4.46
CA ILE A 115 6.47 -9.79 3.92
C ILE A 115 6.74 -8.30 4.18
N GLY A 116 5.77 -7.45 3.89
CA GLY A 116 5.91 -6.01 4.10
C GLY A 116 6.19 -5.67 5.56
N SER A 117 5.50 -6.29 6.52
CA SER A 117 5.70 -6.03 7.96
C SER A 117 7.07 -6.48 8.45
N ILE A 118 7.54 -7.67 8.03
CA ILE A 118 8.84 -8.20 8.42
C ILE A 118 9.96 -7.29 7.89
N PHE A 119 9.94 -7.01 6.58
CA PHE A 119 11.01 -6.22 5.97
C PHE A 119 10.98 -4.75 6.38
N ALA A 120 9.80 -4.15 6.62
CA ALA A 120 9.71 -2.78 7.13
C ALA A 120 10.36 -2.63 8.52
N SER A 121 10.24 -3.64 9.39
CA SER A 121 10.73 -3.58 10.76
C SER A 121 12.28 -3.54 10.85
N VAL A 122 12.98 -4.04 9.84
CA VAL A 122 14.44 -4.17 9.81
C VAL A 122 15.12 -3.01 9.09
N GLN A 123 14.37 -2.12 8.43
CA GLN A 123 14.96 -1.04 7.65
C GLN A 123 15.46 0.12 8.50
N ASP A 124 16.63 0.66 8.11
CA ASP A 124 17.21 1.89 8.67
C ASP A 124 17.17 3.07 7.69
N ASP A 125 16.90 2.84 6.41
CA ASP A 125 16.62 3.88 5.44
C ASP A 125 15.11 4.19 5.41
N LEU A 126 14.76 5.48 5.56
CA LEU A 126 13.35 5.92 5.64
C LEU A 126 12.57 5.71 4.35
N LYS A 127 13.22 5.86 3.18
CA LYS A 127 12.56 5.64 1.89
C LYS A 127 12.27 4.14 1.71
N ARG A 128 13.20 3.25 2.08
CA ARG A 128 12.99 1.80 2.04
C ARG A 128 11.93 1.36 3.04
N LEU A 129 11.93 1.93 4.25
CA LEU A 129 10.91 1.67 5.25
C LEU A 129 9.52 2.03 4.71
N LEU A 130 9.36 3.22 4.10
CA LEU A 130 8.09 3.63 3.49
C LEU A 130 7.71 2.77 2.27
N ALA A 131 8.67 2.27 1.51
CA ALA A 131 8.41 1.34 0.42
C ALA A 131 7.80 0.04 0.93
N TYR A 132 8.42 -0.62 1.92
CA TYR A 132 7.89 -1.85 2.52
C TYR A 132 6.60 -1.61 3.30
N SER A 133 6.48 -0.50 4.02
CA SER A 133 5.20 -0.11 4.62
C SER A 133 4.11 0.04 3.56
N GLY A 134 4.46 0.59 2.40
CA GLY A 134 3.57 0.69 1.25
C GLY A 134 3.14 -0.66 0.66
N VAL A 135 3.94 -1.73 0.84
CA VAL A 135 3.53 -3.11 0.53
C VAL A 135 2.46 -3.59 1.50
N VAL A 136 2.64 -3.33 2.81
CA VAL A 136 1.63 -3.63 3.84
C VAL A 136 0.31 -2.92 3.53
N GLN A 137 0.37 -1.61 3.26
CA GLN A 137 -0.82 -0.82 2.97
C GLN A 137 -1.53 -1.28 1.69
N SER A 138 -0.76 -1.75 0.69
CA SER A 138 -1.33 -2.39 -0.50
C SER A 138 -2.14 -3.62 -0.15
N GLY A 139 -1.67 -4.44 0.78
CA GLY A 139 -2.41 -5.59 1.30
C GLY A 139 -3.74 -5.19 1.97
N PHE A 140 -3.72 -4.14 2.81
CA PHE A 140 -4.94 -3.61 3.43
C PHE A 140 -5.96 -3.16 2.38
N ILE A 141 -5.55 -2.36 1.39
CA ILE A 141 -6.44 -1.85 0.34
C ILE A 141 -7.02 -3.00 -0.48
N LEU A 142 -6.18 -3.97 -0.90
CA LEU A 142 -6.62 -5.14 -1.66
C LEU A 142 -7.63 -5.98 -0.89
N SER A 143 -7.44 -6.19 0.42
CA SER A 143 -8.35 -6.99 1.24
C SER A 143 -9.79 -6.48 1.22
N GLY A 144 -9.99 -5.17 1.24
CA GLY A 144 -11.32 -4.59 1.13
C GLY A 144 -11.88 -4.62 -0.30
N ILE A 145 -11.05 -4.43 -1.33
CA ILE A 145 -11.51 -4.52 -2.73
C ILE A 145 -12.11 -5.90 -3.01
N VAL A 146 -11.50 -6.96 -2.49
CA VAL A 146 -11.92 -8.35 -2.69
C VAL A 146 -13.16 -8.71 -1.86
N SER A 147 -13.46 -7.98 -0.78
CA SER A 147 -14.61 -8.28 0.08
C SER A 147 -15.96 -7.72 -0.43
N GLY A 148 -16.03 -7.28 -1.69
CA GLY A 148 -17.27 -6.84 -2.33
C GLY A 148 -17.46 -5.33 -2.36
N ILE A 149 -18.66 -4.87 -2.73
CA ILE A 149 -18.93 -3.45 -3.02
C ILE A 149 -18.68 -2.55 -1.80
N ASN A 150 -19.18 -2.94 -0.62
CA ASN A 150 -18.99 -2.17 0.60
C ASN A 150 -17.51 -2.14 1.03
N GLY A 151 -16.81 -3.26 0.88
CA GLY A 151 -15.37 -3.34 1.12
C GLY A 151 -14.56 -2.50 0.14
N THR A 152 -14.97 -2.44 -1.13
CA THR A 152 -14.36 -1.55 -2.12
C THR A 152 -14.49 -0.07 -1.72
N SER A 153 -15.66 0.35 -1.23
CA SER A 153 -15.89 1.71 -0.74
C SER A 153 -14.99 2.04 0.46
N ALA A 154 -14.85 1.10 1.41
CA ALA A 154 -13.95 1.22 2.54
C ALA A 154 -12.48 1.33 2.10
N SER A 155 -12.08 0.53 1.09
CA SER A 155 -10.73 0.58 0.52
C SER A 155 -10.43 1.89 -0.19
N MET A 156 -11.38 2.49 -0.89
CA MET A 156 -11.21 3.79 -1.54
C MET A 156 -11.03 4.90 -0.51
N PHE A 157 -11.80 4.88 0.58
CA PHE A 157 -11.58 5.81 1.69
C PHE A 157 -10.21 5.62 2.34
N TYR A 158 -9.79 4.37 2.54
CA TYR A 158 -8.46 4.05 3.05
C TYR A 158 -7.35 4.55 2.11
N LEU A 159 -7.48 4.32 0.82
CA LEU A 159 -6.54 4.78 -0.20
C LEU A 159 -6.38 6.31 -0.16
N PHE A 160 -7.49 7.04 -0.04
CA PHE A 160 -7.47 8.49 0.03
C PHE A 160 -6.72 9.00 1.28
N ALA A 161 -7.01 8.43 2.46
CA ALA A 161 -6.33 8.77 3.69
C ALA A 161 -4.81 8.47 3.61
N TYR A 162 -4.45 7.31 3.04
CA TYR A 162 -3.06 6.88 2.84
C TYR A 162 -2.29 7.83 1.94
N ILE A 163 -2.87 8.25 0.81
CA ILE A 163 -2.22 9.14 -0.16
C ILE A 163 -1.88 10.49 0.48
N ILE A 164 -2.81 11.09 1.22
CA ILE A 164 -2.59 12.38 1.90
C ILE A 164 -1.42 12.28 2.88
N GLN A 165 -1.39 11.23 3.70
CA GLN A 165 -0.33 11.02 4.67
C GLN A 165 1.03 10.83 3.98
N LEU A 166 1.05 10.05 2.92
CA LEU A 166 2.28 9.74 2.20
C LEU A 166 2.86 10.96 1.47
N ILE A 167 2.01 11.72 0.78
CA ILE A 167 2.43 12.99 0.16
C ILE A 167 3.01 13.92 1.21
N GLY A 168 2.33 14.08 2.35
CA GLY A 168 2.81 14.90 3.45
C GLY A 168 4.21 14.51 3.94
N ILE A 169 4.46 13.22 4.12
CA ILE A 169 5.78 12.71 4.54
C ILE A 169 6.85 12.99 3.49
N PHE A 170 6.58 12.72 2.20
CA PHE A 170 7.57 12.97 1.15
C PHE A 170 7.85 14.46 0.91
N VAL A 171 6.85 15.33 1.12
CA VAL A 171 7.07 16.79 1.13
C VAL A 171 8.01 17.18 2.26
N ILE A 172 7.80 16.66 3.47
CA ILE A 172 8.70 16.92 4.61
C ILE A 172 10.12 16.40 4.30
N PHE A 173 10.26 15.20 3.75
CA PHE A 173 11.57 14.67 3.34
C PHE A 173 12.26 15.54 2.29
N SER A 174 11.51 16.12 1.35
CA SER A 174 12.07 17.02 0.36
C SER A 174 12.57 18.36 0.96
N ILE A 175 11.94 18.81 2.04
CA ILE A 175 12.35 20.02 2.76
C ILE A 175 13.63 19.77 3.57
N ILE A 176 13.69 18.62 4.27
CA ILE A 176 14.84 18.28 5.14
C ILE A 176 16.07 17.95 4.32
N ASN A 177 15.92 17.14 3.30
CA ASN A 177 17.05 16.52 2.57
C ASN A 177 17.55 17.37 1.38
N GLY A 178 16.90 18.49 1.07
CA GLY A 178 17.21 19.26 -0.14
C GLY A 178 16.93 18.43 -1.42
N LYS A 179 17.40 18.96 -2.57
CA LYS A 179 17.00 18.40 -3.89
C LYS A 179 17.75 17.14 -4.33
N MET A 180 18.81 16.65 -3.64
CA MET A 180 19.78 15.75 -4.29
C MET A 180 20.29 14.53 -3.50
N SER A 181 19.90 14.23 -2.28
CA SER A 181 20.43 13.02 -1.61
C SER A 181 19.60 11.78 -1.92
N SER A 182 20.24 10.72 -2.39
CA SER A 182 19.63 9.41 -2.67
C SER A 182 19.29 8.66 -1.38
N ASN A 183 20.18 8.69 -0.39
CA ASN A 183 20.01 7.98 0.87
C ASN A 183 19.46 8.91 1.95
N PHE A 184 18.46 8.43 2.68
CA PHE A 184 17.82 9.16 3.78
C PHE A 184 17.62 8.23 4.98
N ASN A 185 18.61 8.23 5.87
CA ASN A 185 18.62 7.38 7.05
C ASN A 185 17.70 7.92 8.14
N ILE A 186 17.25 7.03 9.03
CA ILE A 186 16.44 7.41 10.19
C ILE A 186 17.19 8.41 11.09
N GLN A 187 18.52 8.35 11.13
CA GLN A 187 19.35 9.29 11.91
C GLN A 187 19.33 10.73 11.36
N ASP A 188 19.06 10.93 10.07
CA ASP A 188 19.02 12.25 9.44
C ASP A 188 17.85 13.12 9.92
N ILE A 189 16.83 12.51 10.52
CA ILE A 189 15.70 13.20 11.16
C ILE A 189 15.90 13.44 12.65
N GLN A 190 17.06 13.05 13.22
CA GLN A 190 17.34 13.20 14.64
C GLN A 190 17.31 14.68 15.04
N GLY A 191 16.62 14.98 16.15
CA GLY A 191 16.52 16.34 16.66
C GLY A 191 15.68 17.30 15.78
N LEU A 192 14.87 16.79 14.87
CA LEU A 192 13.99 17.60 14.02
C LEU A 192 13.12 18.56 14.84
N ILE A 193 12.68 18.13 16.02
CA ILE A 193 11.86 18.94 16.93
C ILE A 193 12.58 20.21 17.43
N ILE A 194 13.92 20.19 17.53
CA ILE A 194 14.72 21.34 17.94
C ILE A 194 14.86 22.31 16.78
N ASN A 195 15.15 21.78 15.58
CA ASN A 195 15.41 22.59 14.39
C ASN A 195 14.13 23.25 13.85
N ASN A 196 13.05 22.51 13.78
CA ASN A 196 11.76 23.01 13.31
C ASN A 196 10.60 22.23 13.92
N LYS A 197 10.01 22.78 14.97
CA LYS A 197 8.89 22.15 15.71
C LYS A 197 7.68 21.85 14.80
N PHE A 198 7.38 22.76 13.86
CA PHE A 198 6.23 22.55 12.96
C PHE A 198 6.43 21.35 12.05
N LEU A 199 7.61 21.21 11.43
CA LEU A 199 7.92 20.04 10.60
C LEU A 199 7.96 18.74 11.40
N ALA A 200 8.48 18.78 12.63
CA ALA A 200 8.50 17.61 13.50
C ALA A 200 7.08 17.14 13.87
N VAL A 201 6.23 18.07 14.30
CA VAL A 201 4.84 17.74 14.67
C VAL A 201 4.05 17.21 13.47
N THR A 202 4.17 17.86 12.31
CA THR A 202 3.49 17.39 11.08
C THR A 202 4.01 16.04 10.62
N PHE A 203 5.31 15.77 10.70
CA PHE A 203 5.89 14.45 10.45
C PHE A 203 5.32 13.39 11.40
N CYS A 204 5.32 13.68 12.70
CA CYS A 204 4.75 12.76 13.70
C CYS A 204 3.27 12.49 13.44
N THR A 205 2.46 13.50 13.12
CA THR A 205 1.03 13.31 12.86
C THR A 205 0.77 12.41 11.64
N PHE A 206 1.53 12.55 10.56
CA PHE A 206 1.40 11.67 9.41
C PHE A 206 1.87 10.23 9.69
N MET A 207 2.97 10.07 10.40
CA MET A 207 3.47 8.74 10.79
C MET A 207 2.51 8.02 11.75
N LEU A 208 1.93 8.73 12.73
CA LEU A 208 0.89 8.22 13.61
C LEU A 208 -0.38 7.84 12.83
N GLY A 209 -0.70 8.61 11.79
CA GLY A 209 -1.77 8.30 10.87
C GLY A 209 -1.53 6.98 10.12
N LEU A 210 -0.35 6.77 9.56
CA LEU A 210 0.01 5.51 8.90
C LEU A 210 0.01 4.32 9.88
N ALA A 211 0.45 4.54 11.10
CA ALA A 211 0.36 3.54 12.18
C ALA A 211 -1.11 3.17 12.46
N GLY A 212 -2.02 4.13 12.37
CA GLY A 212 -3.44 3.95 12.69
C GLY A 212 -3.71 4.11 14.19
N ILE A 213 -3.15 5.15 14.81
CA ILE A 213 -3.43 5.49 16.20
C ILE A 213 -4.80 6.19 16.28
N PRO A 214 -5.62 5.93 17.34
CA PRO A 214 -6.89 6.60 17.55
C PRO A 214 -6.79 8.12 17.38
N LEU A 215 -7.84 8.76 16.89
CA LEU A 215 -7.92 10.19 16.52
C LEU A 215 -7.29 10.55 15.16
N THR A 216 -6.70 9.60 14.43
CA THR A 216 -6.17 9.84 13.08
C THR A 216 -7.10 9.29 11.99
N SER A 217 -7.02 9.86 10.79
CA SER A 217 -7.74 9.36 9.61
C SER A 217 -7.35 7.92 9.25
N GLY A 218 -6.10 7.53 9.53
CA GLY A 218 -5.62 6.17 9.33
C GLY A 218 -6.29 5.14 10.24
N PHE A 219 -6.59 5.49 11.49
CA PHE A 219 -7.35 4.62 12.37
C PHE A 219 -8.77 4.41 11.86
N VAL A 220 -9.47 5.50 11.54
CA VAL A 220 -10.85 5.42 11.05
C VAL A 220 -10.94 4.56 9.80
N SER A 221 -10.02 4.74 8.86
CA SER A 221 -10.01 3.97 7.62
C SER A 221 -9.72 2.48 7.85
N LYS A 222 -8.75 2.14 8.73
CA LYS A 222 -8.49 0.74 9.12
C LYS A 222 -9.69 0.12 9.82
N PHE A 223 -10.31 0.86 10.73
CA PHE A 223 -11.46 0.37 11.48
C PHE A 223 -12.65 0.06 10.56
N ILE A 224 -13.01 0.97 9.65
CA ILE A 224 -14.09 0.74 8.67
C ILE A 224 -13.78 -0.48 7.80
N LEU A 225 -12.54 -0.65 7.37
CA LEU A 225 -12.12 -1.79 6.55
C LEU A 225 -12.23 -3.11 7.32
N LEU A 226 -11.73 -3.16 8.56
CA LEU A 226 -11.80 -4.35 9.40
C LEU A 226 -13.23 -4.74 9.79
N THR A 227 -14.10 -3.77 10.08
CA THR A 227 -15.52 -4.04 10.36
C THR A 227 -16.26 -4.59 9.14
N ASN A 228 -15.94 -4.12 7.93
CA ASN A 228 -16.47 -4.70 6.69
C ASN A 228 -16.00 -6.16 6.50
N LEU A 229 -14.70 -6.43 6.65
CA LEU A 229 -14.16 -7.79 6.55
C LEU A 229 -14.79 -8.74 7.58
N TRP A 230 -15.03 -8.25 8.80
CA TRP A 230 -15.72 -9.01 9.85
C TRP A 230 -17.16 -9.35 9.45
N ALA A 231 -17.89 -8.39 8.89
CA ALA A 231 -19.26 -8.60 8.41
C ALA A 231 -19.34 -9.63 7.27
N TYR A 232 -18.29 -9.73 6.43
CA TYR A 232 -18.16 -10.75 5.38
C TYR A 232 -17.54 -12.07 5.87
N GLN A 233 -17.41 -12.27 7.19
CA GLN A 233 -16.88 -13.49 7.83
C GLN A 233 -15.45 -13.88 7.39
N LYS A 234 -14.66 -12.93 6.90
CA LYS A 234 -13.25 -13.15 6.53
C LYS A 234 -12.33 -13.06 7.76
N TYR A 235 -12.64 -13.84 8.83
CA TYR A 235 -11.98 -13.75 10.15
C TYR A 235 -10.45 -13.96 10.09
N LEU A 236 -9.98 -14.86 9.22
CA LEU A 236 -8.55 -15.09 9.03
C LEU A 236 -7.84 -13.84 8.52
N LEU A 237 -8.42 -13.13 7.54
CA LEU A 237 -7.86 -11.86 7.07
C LEU A 237 -7.86 -10.80 8.18
N VAL A 238 -8.95 -10.67 8.93
CA VAL A 238 -9.04 -9.72 10.05
C VAL A 238 -7.93 -9.98 11.06
N SER A 239 -7.70 -11.22 11.46
CA SER A 239 -6.66 -11.56 12.44
C SER A 239 -5.25 -11.22 11.93
N ILE A 240 -4.92 -11.53 10.67
CA ILE A 240 -3.63 -11.21 10.07
C ILE A 240 -3.42 -9.71 9.96
N LEU A 241 -4.44 -8.96 9.53
CA LEU A 241 -4.39 -7.50 9.42
C LEU A 241 -4.22 -6.83 10.79
N LEU A 242 -4.88 -7.34 11.83
CA LEU A 242 -4.69 -6.87 13.21
C LEU A 242 -3.26 -7.10 13.69
N LEU A 243 -2.71 -8.30 13.51
CA LEU A 243 -1.31 -8.59 13.85
C LEU A 243 -0.33 -7.67 13.11
N SER A 244 -0.60 -7.40 11.84
CA SER A 244 0.19 -6.47 11.04
C SER A 244 0.09 -5.03 11.55
N THR A 245 -1.06 -4.58 12.09
CA THR A 245 -1.15 -3.25 12.70
C THR A 245 -0.26 -3.13 13.92
N VAL A 246 -0.16 -4.19 14.74
CA VAL A 246 0.74 -4.23 15.90
C VAL A 246 2.21 -4.13 15.45
N ALA A 247 2.60 -4.89 14.42
CA ALA A 247 3.93 -4.77 13.82
C ALA A 247 4.16 -3.35 13.25
N GLY A 248 3.13 -2.75 12.67
CA GLY A 248 3.11 -1.39 12.15
C GLY A 248 3.47 -0.34 13.21
N PHE A 249 2.97 -0.47 14.43
CA PHE A 249 3.35 0.42 15.51
C PHE A 249 4.86 0.47 15.72
N TYR A 250 5.54 -0.67 15.69
CA TYR A 250 6.98 -0.72 15.90
C TYR A 250 7.76 0.09 14.84
N PHE A 251 7.54 -0.17 13.56
CA PHE A 251 8.34 0.47 12.52
C PHE A 251 7.91 1.92 12.20
N TYR A 252 6.69 2.32 12.54
CA TYR A 252 6.29 3.74 12.42
C TYR A 252 6.67 4.57 13.65
N LEU A 253 6.68 3.99 14.87
CA LEU A 253 7.07 4.72 16.07
C LEU A 253 8.58 4.93 16.16
N LYS A 254 9.41 4.00 15.62
CA LYS A 254 10.87 4.13 15.60
C LYS A 254 11.34 5.48 15.03
N PRO A 255 10.92 5.92 13.81
CA PRO A 255 11.27 7.23 13.28
C PRO A 255 10.73 8.40 14.12
N ILE A 256 9.51 8.28 14.65
CA ILE A 256 8.91 9.33 15.49
C ILE A 256 9.76 9.55 16.74
N TRP A 257 10.15 8.47 17.40
CA TRP A 257 10.97 8.55 18.62
C TRP A 257 12.31 9.23 18.32
N ILE A 258 12.98 8.88 17.24
CA ILE A 258 14.26 9.48 16.85
C ILE A 258 14.10 10.97 16.48
N ALA A 259 13.03 11.35 15.78
CA ALA A 259 12.75 12.74 15.44
C ALA A 259 12.47 13.62 16.66
N THR A 260 11.92 13.02 17.74
CA THR A 260 11.54 13.75 18.96
C THR A 260 12.60 13.66 20.07
N CYS A 261 13.49 12.66 20.03
CA CYS A 261 14.56 12.53 21.03
C CYS A 261 15.52 13.75 20.98
N LEU A 262 15.63 14.42 22.13
CA LEU A 262 16.67 15.42 22.37
C LEU A 262 18.03 14.71 22.32
N LEU A 263 18.98 15.26 21.58
CA LEU A 263 20.37 14.83 21.54
C LEU A 263 20.97 14.84 22.97
N TYR A 264 20.97 13.73 23.64
CA TYR A 264 21.66 13.56 24.92
C TYR A 264 23.12 13.10 24.76
N THR A 265 23.67 13.23 23.55
CA THR A 265 25.08 12.98 23.28
C THR A 265 25.69 14.19 22.58
N SER A 266 25.89 15.28 23.32
CA SER A 266 27.05 16.14 23.01
C SER A 266 28.28 15.26 23.28
N PRO A 267 29.20 15.04 22.30
CA PRO A 267 30.46 14.40 22.59
C PRO A 267 31.12 15.18 23.73
N SER A 268 31.53 14.46 24.76
CA SER A 268 32.29 15.03 25.89
C SER A 268 33.49 15.80 25.35
N PRO A 269 33.83 16.99 25.87
CA PRO A 269 35.03 17.73 25.45
C PRO A 269 36.34 16.93 25.60
N ARG A 270 36.28 15.71 26.16
CA ARG A 270 37.43 14.80 26.35
C ARG A 270 37.70 13.89 25.15
N ASP A 271 36.85 13.89 24.12
CA ASP A 271 37.00 13.04 22.93
C ASP A 271 37.50 13.82 21.69
N ARG A 272 38.12 15.00 21.93
CA ARG A 272 38.89 15.78 20.95
C ARG A 272 40.38 15.68 21.18
#